data_16129d2c78755958d851d6154f32a9d3
#
_entry.id   16129d2c78755958d851d6154f32a9d3
#
_cell.length_a   1.000
_cell.length_b   1.000
_cell.length_c   1.000
_cell.angle_alpha   90.00
_cell.angle_beta   90.00
_cell.angle_gamma   90.00
#
_symmetry.space_group_name_H-M   'P 1'
#
loop_
_entity.id
_entity.type
_entity.pdbx_description
1 polymer ?
#
loop_
_entity_poly.entity_id
_entity_poly.type
_entity_poly.pdbx_seq_one_letter_code
_entity_poly.pdbx_strand_id
1 'polypeptide(L)'
;MLLEGPFSETELPEIQKLRLETVVHQEEQIRMLEYLPPGRPIPVWIKVDTGMHRLGFAPGLIDIIWQRLSSCRSVVEPVRLMTHLACSHERNHPFVLAQLECFNAVTRSITAERSIANSAAILAWPDTHSDWIRPGLVLYGVSPFNDSTAIEEGFSPVMSLRSALIAINFVRAGETVGYDRSWVCPEGRRVGVVALGYGDGYPRYAPSGTPVLVNGKRAVLVGRPSMDMLSIDLRGHPEAKIGDPVTFWGEGLALEEVARWAGTIPYELLCGLARLRARYLDKA
;
A
#
# COMPACT_ATOMS: atom_id res chain seq x y z
N MET A 1 -16.60 -3.21 -1.27
CA MET A 1 -16.62 -2.53 -2.59
C MET A 1 -15.47 -3.03 -3.44
N LEU A 2 -15.73 -3.40 -4.70
CA LEU A 2 -14.72 -3.80 -5.68
C LEU A 2 -14.25 -2.54 -6.43
N LEU A 3 -13.04 -2.09 -6.15
CA LEU A 3 -12.50 -0.81 -6.67
C LEU A 3 -12.14 -0.85 -8.17
N GLU A 4 -11.89 -2.03 -8.70
CA GLU A 4 -11.54 -2.26 -10.11
C GLU A 4 -12.76 -2.64 -10.96
N GLY A 5 -13.90 -2.84 -10.31
CA GLY A 5 -15.13 -3.29 -10.97
C GLY A 5 -15.10 -4.76 -11.38
N PRO A 6 -16.14 -5.26 -12.05
CA PRO A 6 -16.16 -6.60 -12.62
C PRO A 6 -15.28 -6.67 -13.88
N PHE A 7 -14.54 -7.76 -14.04
CA PHE A 7 -13.75 -8.04 -15.24
C PHE A 7 -14.53 -8.80 -16.31
N SER A 8 -15.58 -9.51 -15.90
CA SER A 8 -16.44 -10.27 -16.81
C SER A 8 -17.88 -10.36 -16.31
N GLU A 9 -18.79 -10.64 -17.23
CA GLU A 9 -20.20 -10.88 -16.92
C GLU A 9 -20.41 -12.04 -15.92
N THR A 10 -19.52 -13.02 -15.95
CA THR A 10 -19.60 -14.22 -15.10
C THR A 10 -19.38 -13.92 -13.62
N GLU A 11 -18.81 -12.75 -13.27
CA GLU A 11 -18.61 -12.34 -11.88
C GLU A 11 -19.86 -11.69 -11.27
N LEU A 12 -20.75 -11.13 -12.10
CA LEU A 12 -21.92 -10.39 -11.60
C LEU A 12 -22.86 -11.22 -10.72
N PRO A 13 -23.16 -12.50 -11.04
CA PRO A 13 -23.97 -13.34 -10.15
C PRO A 13 -23.36 -13.52 -8.75
N GLU A 14 -22.03 -13.63 -8.66
CA GLU A 14 -21.34 -13.75 -7.38
C GLU A 14 -21.31 -12.42 -6.62
N ILE A 15 -21.16 -11.28 -7.32
CA ILE A 15 -21.28 -9.93 -6.75
C ILE A 15 -22.66 -9.74 -6.14
N GLN A 16 -23.74 -10.16 -6.84
CA GLN A 16 -25.10 -10.12 -6.33
C GLN A 16 -25.29 -11.02 -5.09
N LYS A 17 -24.80 -12.26 -5.16
CA LYS A 17 -24.90 -13.25 -4.07
C LYS A 17 -24.17 -12.80 -2.81
N LEU A 18 -22.95 -12.28 -2.96
CA LEU A 18 -22.12 -11.78 -1.87
C LEU A 18 -22.50 -10.37 -1.40
N ARG A 19 -23.47 -9.72 -2.05
CA ARG A 19 -23.93 -8.35 -1.75
C ARG A 19 -22.80 -7.35 -1.79
N LEU A 20 -21.93 -7.47 -2.78
CA LEU A 20 -20.81 -6.55 -2.95
C LEU A 20 -21.23 -5.30 -3.69
N GLU A 21 -20.58 -4.18 -3.36
CA GLU A 21 -20.63 -2.96 -4.15
C GLU A 21 -19.53 -2.98 -5.20
N THR A 22 -19.76 -2.36 -6.35
CA THR A 22 -18.78 -2.32 -7.43
C THR A 22 -18.57 -0.94 -8.01
N VAL A 23 -17.36 -0.69 -8.48
CA VAL A 23 -17.02 0.50 -9.24
C VAL A 23 -17.28 0.24 -10.72
N VAL A 24 -17.77 1.24 -11.44
CA VAL A 24 -17.94 1.25 -12.89
C VAL A 24 -17.10 2.38 -13.47
N HIS A 25 -16.25 2.07 -14.44
CA HIS A 25 -15.28 3.00 -15.02
C HIS A 25 -15.09 2.83 -16.53
N GLN A 26 -15.81 1.89 -17.14
CA GLN A 26 -15.77 1.59 -18.57
C GLN A 26 -17.16 1.25 -19.10
N GLU A 27 -17.38 1.55 -20.38
CA GLU A 27 -18.64 1.31 -21.08
C GLU A 27 -19.07 -0.18 -21.03
N GLU A 28 -18.13 -1.09 -21.12
CA GLU A 28 -18.37 -2.54 -21.05
C GLU A 28 -19.05 -2.95 -19.76
N GLN A 29 -18.61 -2.39 -18.63
CA GLN A 29 -19.20 -2.67 -17.33
C GLN A 29 -20.65 -2.16 -17.23
N ILE A 30 -20.95 -1.03 -17.88
CA ILE A 30 -22.34 -0.53 -17.96
C ILE A 30 -23.20 -1.54 -18.73
N ARG A 31 -22.72 -2.01 -19.90
CA ARG A 31 -23.43 -3.01 -20.70
C ARG A 31 -23.66 -4.30 -19.93
N MET A 32 -22.62 -4.80 -19.20
CA MET A 32 -22.78 -5.98 -18.36
C MET A 32 -23.93 -5.83 -17.34
N LEU A 33 -24.09 -4.66 -16.75
CA LEU A 33 -25.18 -4.36 -15.82
C LEU A 33 -26.54 -4.23 -16.52
N GLU A 34 -26.58 -3.56 -17.69
CA GLU A 34 -27.82 -3.39 -18.47
C GLU A 34 -28.40 -4.72 -18.97
N TYR A 35 -27.53 -5.68 -19.35
CA TYR A 35 -27.91 -7.01 -19.83
C TYR A 35 -27.96 -8.07 -18.73
N LEU A 36 -27.66 -7.70 -17.48
CA LEU A 36 -27.70 -8.66 -16.37
C LEU A 36 -29.13 -9.21 -16.18
N PRO A 37 -29.30 -10.55 -16.15
CA PRO A 37 -30.57 -11.16 -15.85
C PRO A 37 -31.19 -10.66 -14.53
N PRO A 38 -32.52 -10.68 -14.42
CA PRO A 38 -33.20 -10.24 -13.19
C PRO A 38 -32.64 -10.92 -11.95
N GLY A 39 -32.29 -10.11 -10.95
CA GLY A 39 -31.71 -10.56 -9.70
C GLY A 39 -31.70 -9.42 -8.69
N ARG A 40 -30.88 -9.58 -7.64
CA ARG A 40 -30.70 -8.52 -6.66
C ARG A 40 -29.93 -7.35 -7.29
N PRO A 41 -30.41 -6.11 -7.24
CA PRO A 41 -29.66 -4.96 -7.74
C PRO A 41 -28.32 -4.76 -7.02
N ILE A 42 -27.32 -4.28 -7.74
CA ILE A 42 -25.94 -4.08 -7.28
C ILE A 42 -25.71 -2.60 -6.97
N PRO A 43 -25.20 -2.24 -5.77
CA PRO A 43 -24.78 -0.87 -5.48
C PRO A 43 -23.55 -0.49 -6.33
N VAL A 44 -23.62 0.66 -7.01
CA VAL A 44 -22.62 1.07 -8.01
C VAL A 44 -22.00 2.42 -7.65
N TRP A 45 -20.71 2.53 -7.90
CA TRP A 45 -19.91 3.75 -7.84
C TRP A 45 -19.43 4.12 -9.24
N ILE A 46 -19.84 5.27 -9.77
CA ILE A 46 -19.26 5.81 -10.99
C ILE A 46 -17.89 6.41 -10.67
N LYS A 47 -16.87 5.96 -11.35
CA LYS A 47 -15.53 6.52 -11.22
C LYS A 47 -15.29 7.58 -12.28
N VAL A 48 -14.98 8.80 -11.82
CA VAL A 48 -14.61 9.94 -12.67
C VAL A 48 -13.09 10.01 -12.79
N ASP A 49 -12.58 10.06 -14.00
CA ASP A 49 -11.17 10.37 -14.22
C ASP A 49 -10.96 11.88 -14.25
N THR A 50 -10.46 12.41 -13.17
CA THR A 50 -10.18 13.84 -13.00
C THR A 50 -8.73 14.22 -13.33
N GLY A 51 -7.99 13.30 -13.98
CA GLY A 51 -6.62 13.56 -14.44
C GLY A 51 -5.57 12.56 -13.99
N MET A 52 -5.93 11.47 -13.28
CA MET A 52 -5.00 10.40 -12.98
C MET A 52 -4.75 9.46 -14.17
N HIS A 53 -5.71 9.39 -15.11
CA HIS A 53 -5.65 8.61 -16.36
C HIS A 53 -5.31 7.13 -16.18
N ARG A 54 -5.85 6.52 -15.11
CA ARG A 54 -5.71 5.09 -14.85
C ARG A 54 -7.00 4.32 -15.08
N LEU A 55 -8.07 4.70 -14.41
CA LEU A 55 -9.42 4.17 -14.55
C LEU A 55 -10.43 5.30 -14.31
N GLY A 56 -11.56 5.29 -15.00
CA GLY A 56 -12.63 6.27 -14.84
C GLY A 56 -13.14 6.79 -16.17
N PHE A 57 -14.34 7.33 -16.15
CA PHE A 57 -14.92 8.00 -17.30
C PHE A 57 -14.42 9.43 -17.41
N ALA A 58 -14.28 9.90 -18.64
CA ALA A 58 -13.98 11.30 -18.91
C ALA A 58 -15.06 12.22 -18.31
N PRO A 59 -14.69 13.40 -17.76
CA PRO A 59 -15.62 14.33 -17.11
C PRO A 59 -16.86 14.65 -17.93
N GLY A 60 -16.72 14.88 -19.24
CA GLY A 60 -17.83 15.22 -20.14
C GLY A 60 -18.86 14.12 -20.38
N LEU A 61 -18.61 12.90 -19.90
CA LEU A 61 -19.53 11.77 -20.05
C LEU A 61 -20.38 11.49 -18.79
N ILE A 62 -20.11 12.17 -17.68
CA ILE A 62 -20.68 11.81 -16.38
C ILE A 62 -22.20 11.93 -16.35
N ASP A 63 -22.78 12.99 -16.91
CA ASP A 63 -24.24 13.17 -16.92
C ASP A 63 -24.96 12.04 -17.66
N ILE A 64 -24.46 11.63 -18.83
CA ILE A 64 -25.08 10.56 -19.61
C ILE A 64 -24.91 9.19 -18.93
N ILE A 65 -23.75 8.94 -18.32
CA ILE A 65 -23.49 7.68 -17.59
C ILE A 65 -24.33 7.61 -16.33
N TRP A 66 -24.47 8.74 -15.62
CA TRP A 66 -25.34 8.85 -14.46
C TRP A 66 -26.77 8.47 -14.81
N GLN A 67 -27.34 9.09 -15.88
CA GLN A 67 -28.71 8.81 -16.33
C GLN A 67 -28.92 7.34 -16.70
N ARG A 68 -27.95 6.73 -17.40
CA ARG A 68 -28.02 5.30 -17.79
C ARG A 68 -28.03 4.39 -16.59
N LEU A 69 -27.12 4.59 -15.64
CA LEU A 69 -27.01 3.73 -14.46
C LEU A 69 -28.16 3.94 -13.47
N SER A 70 -28.66 5.18 -13.31
CA SER A 70 -29.84 5.46 -12.51
C SER A 70 -31.13 4.85 -13.08
N SER A 71 -31.19 4.63 -14.40
CA SER A 71 -32.30 3.96 -15.06
C SER A 71 -32.13 2.44 -15.15
N CYS A 72 -30.97 1.92 -14.74
CA CYS A 72 -30.65 0.51 -14.89
C CYS A 72 -31.26 -0.32 -13.75
N ARG A 73 -32.19 -1.24 -14.08
CA ARG A 73 -32.90 -2.08 -13.10
C ARG A 73 -31.98 -2.98 -12.26
N SER A 74 -30.76 -3.24 -12.73
CA SER A 74 -29.78 -4.08 -12.04
C SER A 74 -28.91 -3.28 -11.08
N VAL A 75 -29.13 -1.96 -10.96
CA VAL A 75 -28.37 -1.03 -10.13
C VAL A 75 -29.23 -0.55 -8.97
N VAL A 76 -28.62 -0.41 -7.78
CA VAL A 76 -29.27 0.18 -6.60
C VAL A 76 -29.19 1.70 -6.67
N GLU A 77 -30.33 2.36 -6.51
CA GLU A 77 -30.42 3.81 -6.35
C GLU A 77 -30.22 4.24 -4.87
N PRO A 78 -29.57 5.35 -4.59
CA PRO A 78 -28.87 6.23 -5.55
C PRO A 78 -27.50 5.68 -5.93
N VAL A 79 -27.12 5.91 -7.20
CA VAL A 79 -25.75 5.65 -7.67
C VAL A 79 -24.78 6.60 -6.97
N ARG A 80 -23.56 6.18 -6.72
CA ARG A 80 -22.53 6.95 -6.00
C ARG A 80 -21.41 7.40 -6.93
N LEU A 81 -20.66 8.42 -6.51
CA LEU A 81 -19.59 9.02 -7.30
C LEU A 81 -18.25 8.92 -6.61
N MET A 82 -17.19 8.65 -7.36
CA MET A 82 -15.84 8.67 -6.83
C MET A 82 -14.79 9.15 -7.82
N THR A 83 -13.69 9.63 -7.30
CA THR A 83 -12.44 9.85 -8.05
C THR A 83 -11.22 9.40 -7.26
N HIS A 84 -10.02 9.53 -7.84
CA HIS A 84 -8.77 9.24 -7.15
C HIS A 84 -7.73 10.33 -7.43
N LEU A 85 -7.07 10.77 -6.37
CA LEU A 85 -6.10 11.86 -6.43
C LEU A 85 -4.69 11.29 -6.75
N ALA A 86 -4.03 11.90 -7.71
CA ALA A 86 -2.73 11.42 -8.19
C ALA A 86 -1.56 11.87 -7.30
N CYS A 87 -1.63 13.09 -6.74
CA CYS A 87 -0.51 13.75 -6.05
C CYS A 87 -0.82 14.12 -4.60
N SER A 88 -1.82 13.48 -3.96
CA SER A 88 -2.23 13.82 -2.58
C SER A 88 -1.15 13.55 -1.51
N HIS A 89 -0.15 12.72 -1.83
CA HIS A 89 1.01 12.45 -0.98
C HIS A 89 2.04 13.60 -0.95
N GLU A 90 1.90 14.56 -1.83
CA GLU A 90 2.68 15.80 -1.81
C GLU A 90 1.79 16.92 -1.24
N ARG A 91 2.17 17.43 -0.07
CA ARG A 91 1.42 18.50 0.58
C ARG A 91 1.42 19.76 -0.28
N ASN A 92 0.26 20.39 -0.43
CA ASN A 92 0.07 21.62 -1.23
C ASN A 92 0.31 21.46 -2.75
N HIS A 93 0.30 20.24 -3.31
CA HIS A 93 0.45 20.05 -4.76
C HIS A 93 -0.77 20.62 -5.52
N PRO A 94 -0.60 21.58 -6.46
CA PRO A 94 -1.73 22.30 -7.08
C PRO A 94 -2.65 21.39 -7.90
N PHE A 95 -2.16 20.27 -8.39
CA PHE A 95 -2.95 19.32 -9.17
C PHE A 95 -4.08 18.68 -8.36
N VAL A 96 -3.96 18.56 -7.04
CA VAL A 96 -5.04 18.07 -6.18
C VAL A 96 -6.24 18.99 -6.22
N LEU A 97 -6.01 20.31 -6.16
CA LEU A 97 -7.07 21.32 -6.28
C LEU A 97 -7.74 21.27 -7.65
N ALA A 98 -6.94 21.15 -8.72
CA ALA A 98 -7.47 21.02 -10.09
C ALA A 98 -8.34 19.76 -10.25
N GLN A 99 -7.93 18.63 -9.67
CA GLN A 99 -8.73 17.39 -9.67
C GLN A 99 -10.05 17.58 -8.88
N LEU A 100 -9.99 18.26 -7.75
CA LEU A 100 -11.17 18.53 -6.92
C LEU A 100 -12.14 19.48 -7.64
N GLU A 101 -11.64 20.54 -8.24
CA GLU A 101 -12.44 21.48 -9.05
C GLU A 101 -13.12 20.77 -10.23
N CYS A 102 -12.37 19.94 -10.96
CA CYS A 102 -12.90 19.13 -12.06
C CYS A 102 -14.02 18.21 -11.57
N PHE A 103 -13.80 17.47 -10.49
CA PHE A 103 -14.81 16.57 -9.92
C PHE A 103 -16.07 17.32 -9.51
N ASN A 104 -15.92 18.43 -8.78
CA ASN A 104 -17.04 19.25 -8.31
C ASN A 104 -17.82 19.88 -9.47
N ALA A 105 -17.14 20.32 -10.52
CA ALA A 105 -17.79 20.92 -11.70
C ALA A 105 -18.71 19.92 -12.41
N VAL A 106 -18.21 18.68 -12.67
CA VAL A 106 -18.96 17.67 -13.43
C VAL A 106 -20.01 16.93 -12.59
N THR A 107 -19.95 17.05 -11.27
CA THR A 107 -20.94 16.43 -10.37
C THR A 107 -21.88 17.43 -9.71
N ARG A 108 -21.81 18.72 -10.10
CA ARG A 108 -22.57 19.80 -9.46
C ARG A 108 -24.07 19.56 -9.45
N SER A 109 -24.63 19.06 -10.56
CA SER A 109 -26.06 18.79 -10.75
C SER A 109 -26.53 17.47 -10.14
N ILE A 110 -25.62 16.65 -9.65
CA ILE A 110 -25.90 15.29 -9.20
C ILE A 110 -25.93 15.25 -7.67
N THR A 111 -27.07 14.85 -7.10
CA THR A 111 -27.21 14.61 -5.67
C THR A 111 -26.90 13.14 -5.38
N ALA A 112 -25.67 12.87 -4.91
CA ALA A 112 -25.19 11.54 -4.62
C ALA A 112 -24.08 11.55 -3.57
N GLU A 113 -23.92 10.44 -2.87
CA GLU A 113 -22.77 10.22 -1.99
C GLU A 113 -21.47 10.20 -2.81
N ARG A 114 -20.41 10.77 -2.24
CA ARG A 114 -19.12 11.01 -2.91
C ARG A 114 -17.97 10.40 -2.12
N SER A 115 -16.95 9.94 -2.85
CA SER A 115 -15.70 9.45 -2.26
C SER A 115 -14.50 9.97 -3.04
N ILE A 116 -13.69 10.83 -2.42
CA ILE A 116 -12.52 11.48 -3.03
C ILE A 116 -11.24 11.09 -2.29
N ALA A 117 -11.22 11.27 -0.96
CA ALA A 117 -10.03 11.16 -0.14
C ALA A 117 -9.47 9.72 -0.04
N ASN A 118 -8.19 9.55 -0.39
CA ASN A 118 -7.34 8.43 -0.03
C ASN A 118 -6.59 8.72 1.28
N SER A 119 -5.69 7.84 1.74
CA SER A 119 -4.95 8.02 3.00
C SER A 119 -4.26 9.38 3.15
N ALA A 120 -3.58 9.86 2.12
CA ALA A 120 -2.89 11.14 2.16
C ALA A 120 -3.87 12.31 2.18
N ALA A 121 -4.94 12.21 1.40
CA ALA A 121 -5.95 13.26 1.35
C ALA A 121 -6.75 13.35 2.65
N ILE A 122 -6.98 12.25 3.35
CA ILE A 122 -7.60 12.25 4.69
C ILE A 122 -6.80 13.12 5.66
N LEU A 123 -5.48 13.10 5.57
CA LEU A 123 -4.60 13.80 6.51
C LEU A 123 -4.31 15.26 6.12
N ALA A 124 -4.12 15.52 4.83
CA ALA A 124 -3.60 16.82 4.36
C ALA A 124 -4.59 17.66 3.55
N TRP A 125 -5.73 17.11 3.12
CA TRP A 125 -6.64 17.78 2.20
C TRP A 125 -8.09 17.73 2.68
N PRO A 126 -8.45 18.51 3.74
CA PRO A 126 -9.80 18.49 4.33
C PRO A 126 -10.94 18.73 3.31
N ASP A 127 -10.71 19.57 2.30
CA ASP A 127 -11.70 19.87 1.25
C ASP A 127 -12.06 18.65 0.37
N THR A 128 -11.27 17.56 0.46
CA THR A 128 -11.57 16.29 -0.21
C THR A 128 -12.41 15.34 0.64
N HIS A 129 -12.64 15.68 1.92
CA HIS A 129 -13.53 14.91 2.79
C HIS A 129 -14.97 15.06 2.29
N SER A 130 -15.56 13.93 1.99
CA SER A 130 -16.93 13.83 1.49
C SER A 130 -17.68 12.81 2.33
N ASP A 131 -18.73 12.19 1.79
CA ASP A 131 -19.53 11.21 2.52
C ASP A 131 -18.72 9.95 2.88
N TRP A 132 -17.73 9.59 2.04
CA TRP A 132 -16.91 8.40 2.20
C TRP A 132 -15.42 8.70 2.02
N ILE A 133 -14.60 8.17 2.92
CA ILE A 133 -13.14 8.19 2.83
C ILE A 133 -12.59 6.79 2.58
N ARG A 134 -11.41 6.70 1.98
CA ARG A 134 -10.75 5.42 1.67
C ARG A 134 -9.38 5.32 2.37
N PRO A 135 -9.35 5.08 3.70
CA PRO A 135 -8.10 4.85 4.41
C PRO A 135 -7.54 3.49 3.98
N GLY A 136 -6.34 3.47 3.43
CA GLY A 136 -5.60 2.27 3.10
C GLY A 136 -4.35 2.18 3.98
N LEU A 137 -3.28 2.86 3.58
CA LEU A 137 -1.96 2.81 4.24
C LEU A 137 -2.02 3.24 5.72
N VAL A 138 -2.79 4.27 6.04
CA VAL A 138 -2.92 4.76 7.43
C VAL A 138 -3.52 3.73 8.39
N LEU A 139 -4.29 2.75 7.91
CA LEU A 139 -4.80 1.65 8.74
C LEU A 139 -3.69 0.70 9.20
N TYR A 140 -2.55 0.69 8.51
CA TYR A 140 -1.36 -0.05 8.92
C TYR A 140 -0.46 0.76 9.86
N GLY A 141 -0.87 2.00 10.20
CA GLY A 141 -0.04 2.92 10.99
C GLY A 141 1.23 3.30 10.25
N VAL A 142 1.08 3.67 8.97
CA VAL A 142 2.17 4.07 8.08
C VAL A 142 1.82 5.41 7.43
N SER A 143 2.79 6.33 7.39
CA SER A 143 2.61 7.63 6.73
C SER A 143 2.46 7.47 5.23
N PRO A 144 1.48 8.14 4.60
CA PRO A 144 1.34 8.21 3.15
C PRO A 144 2.24 9.27 2.50
N PHE A 145 3.00 10.03 3.29
CA PHE A 145 3.86 11.12 2.84
C PHE A 145 5.32 10.67 2.71
N ASN A 146 6.03 11.27 1.75
CA ASN A 146 7.45 10.97 1.53
C ASN A 146 8.38 11.65 2.54
N ASP A 147 7.90 12.72 3.17
CA ASP A 147 8.64 13.63 4.05
C ASP A 147 8.42 13.38 5.54
N SER A 148 7.57 12.43 5.91
CA SER A 148 7.27 12.11 7.30
C SER A 148 7.15 10.62 7.56
N THR A 149 7.19 10.24 8.83
CA THR A 149 6.95 8.89 9.34
C THR A 149 5.61 8.81 10.05
N ALA A 150 5.13 7.59 10.30
CA ALA A 150 3.90 7.35 11.05
C ALA A 150 3.87 8.07 12.40
N ILE A 151 4.99 8.04 13.14
CA ILE A 151 5.09 8.66 14.47
C ILE A 151 4.92 10.18 14.38
N GLU A 152 5.52 10.82 13.38
CA GLU A 152 5.40 12.27 13.13
C GLU A 152 3.97 12.67 12.77
N GLU A 153 3.22 11.76 12.13
CA GLU A 153 1.80 11.94 11.82
C GLU A 153 0.85 11.51 12.96
N GLY A 154 1.37 11.11 14.12
CA GLY A 154 0.59 10.69 15.27
C GLY A 154 0.08 9.26 15.24
N PHE A 155 0.63 8.40 14.35
CA PHE A 155 0.26 6.99 14.24
C PHE A 155 1.29 6.08 14.90
N SER A 156 0.83 4.88 15.26
CA SER A 156 1.70 3.77 15.68
C SER A 156 1.68 2.64 14.65
N PRO A 157 2.82 2.03 14.33
CA PRO A 157 2.84 0.86 13.45
C PRO A 157 1.94 -0.26 13.98
N VAL A 158 1.07 -0.76 13.11
CA VAL A 158 0.16 -1.89 13.44
C VAL A 158 0.85 -3.24 13.21
N MET A 159 1.89 -3.26 12.38
CA MET A 159 2.61 -4.47 11.98
C MET A 159 4.11 -4.32 12.16
N SER A 160 4.76 -5.36 12.68
CA SER A 160 6.22 -5.50 12.69
C SER A 160 6.65 -6.73 11.91
N LEU A 161 7.63 -6.59 11.02
CA LEU A 161 8.31 -7.73 10.40
C LEU A 161 9.51 -8.10 11.23
N ARG A 162 9.50 -9.33 11.75
CA ARG A 162 10.56 -9.85 12.63
C ARG A 162 11.02 -11.23 12.20
N SER A 163 12.29 -11.50 12.40
CA SER A 163 12.90 -12.83 12.30
C SER A 163 13.99 -12.98 13.37
N ALA A 164 14.89 -13.95 13.21
CA ALA A 164 15.94 -14.21 14.17
C ALA A 164 17.29 -14.50 13.52
N LEU A 165 18.37 -14.26 14.25
CA LEU A 165 19.72 -14.70 13.89
C LEU A 165 19.78 -16.24 13.90
N ILE A 166 20.24 -16.82 12.78
CA ILE A 166 20.42 -18.27 12.61
C ILE A 166 21.89 -18.68 12.55
N ALA A 167 22.78 -17.74 12.22
CA ALA A 167 24.22 -17.96 12.24
C ALA A 167 24.95 -16.65 12.53
N ILE A 168 26.18 -16.78 13.06
CA ILE A 168 27.09 -15.65 13.25
C ILE A 168 28.47 -16.08 12.79
N ASN A 169 29.02 -15.39 11.79
CA ASN A 169 30.31 -15.65 11.20
C ASN A 169 31.28 -14.51 11.48
N PHE A 170 32.55 -14.78 11.58
CA PHE A 170 33.61 -13.76 11.57
C PHE A 170 34.12 -13.60 10.15
N VAL A 171 33.98 -12.40 9.58
CA VAL A 171 34.46 -12.04 8.24
C VAL A 171 35.68 -11.15 8.38
N ARG A 172 36.77 -11.50 7.73
CA ARG A 172 38.04 -10.77 7.81
C ARG A 172 37.99 -9.53 6.91
N ALA A 173 38.87 -8.58 7.19
CA ALA A 173 39.08 -7.44 6.30
C ALA A 173 39.42 -7.90 4.88
N GLY A 174 38.79 -7.30 3.86
CA GLY A 174 38.95 -7.66 2.44
C GLY A 174 38.12 -8.84 1.96
N GLU A 175 37.54 -9.66 2.84
CA GLU A 175 36.60 -10.72 2.45
C GLU A 175 35.24 -10.10 2.06
N THR A 176 34.47 -10.87 1.29
CA THR A 176 33.19 -10.38 0.74
C THR A 176 31.99 -11.16 1.27
N VAL A 177 30.83 -10.52 1.32
CA VAL A 177 29.56 -11.13 1.76
C VAL A 177 28.52 -11.07 0.65
N GLY A 178 27.81 -12.18 0.48
CA GLY A 178 26.64 -12.31 -0.39
C GLY A 178 26.98 -12.48 -1.87
N TYR A 179 25.89 -12.54 -2.66
CA TYR A 179 25.98 -12.67 -4.12
C TYR A 179 26.70 -11.48 -4.76
N ASP A 180 27.36 -11.74 -5.87
CA ASP A 180 28.15 -10.80 -6.66
C ASP A 180 29.28 -10.15 -5.86
N ARG A 181 29.59 -10.64 -4.65
CA ARG A 181 30.61 -10.08 -3.76
C ARG A 181 30.40 -8.58 -3.55
N SER A 182 29.15 -8.17 -3.48
CA SER A 182 28.70 -6.76 -3.53
C SER A 182 29.07 -5.93 -2.29
N TRP A 183 29.49 -6.58 -1.21
CA TRP A 183 29.98 -5.91 -0.01
C TRP A 183 31.33 -6.50 0.41
N VAL A 184 32.32 -5.62 0.53
CA VAL A 184 33.67 -5.95 0.99
C VAL A 184 33.78 -5.56 2.46
N CYS A 185 34.20 -6.49 3.31
CA CYS A 185 34.41 -6.22 4.73
C CYS A 185 35.57 -5.26 4.94
N PRO A 186 35.34 -4.02 5.43
CA PRO A 186 36.41 -3.02 5.54
C PRO A 186 37.37 -3.31 6.69
N GLU A 187 36.93 -3.99 7.72
CA GLU A 187 37.71 -4.47 8.89
C GLU A 187 37.05 -5.72 9.45
N GLY A 188 37.85 -6.60 10.05
CA GLY A 188 37.35 -7.89 10.59
C GLY A 188 36.23 -7.68 11.61
N ARG A 189 35.07 -8.35 11.39
CA ARG A 189 33.88 -8.22 12.22
C ARG A 189 32.96 -9.41 12.19
N ARG A 190 32.07 -9.46 13.16
CA ARG A 190 30.98 -10.43 13.20
C ARG A 190 29.88 -10.01 12.21
N VAL A 191 29.41 -10.96 11.41
CA VAL A 191 28.28 -10.83 10.49
C VAL A 191 27.24 -11.85 10.88
N GLY A 192 26.03 -11.39 11.16
CA GLY A 192 24.89 -12.25 11.46
C GLY A 192 24.16 -12.66 10.18
N VAL A 193 23.67 -13.89 10.14
CA VAL A 193 22.74 -14.37 9.10
C VAL A 193 21.36 -14.48 9.73
N VAL A 194 20.35 -13.95 9.04
CA VAL A 194 18.95 -13.90 9.52
C VAL A 194 18.07 -14.73 8.59
N ALA A 195 17.11 -15.46 9.15
CA ALA A 195 16.15 -16.29 8.42
C ALA A 195 15.00 -15.44 7.83
N LEU A 196 15.30 -14.60 6.87
CA LEU A 196 14.36 -13.82 6.07
C LEU A 196 15.04 -13.45 4.76
N GLY A 197 14.35 -13.55 3.64
CA GLY A 197 14.89 -13.19 2.35
C GLY A 197 13.82 -12.64 1.38
N TYR A 198 14.19 -12.51 0.11
CA TYR A 198 13.25 -11.98 -0.90
C TYR A 198 12.12 -12.97 -1.24
N GLY A 199 12.31 -14.25 -0.97
CA GLY A 199 11.25 -15.27 -1.06
C GLY A 199 10.13 -15.06 -0.06
N ASP A 200 10.40 -14.37 1.06
CA ASP A 200 9.45 -13.99 2.09
C ASP A 200 8.82 -12.61 1.83
N GLY A 201 9.25 -11.91 0.75
CA GLY A 201 8.76 -10.59 0.39
C GLY A 201 9.66 -9.43 0.81
N TYR A 202 10.85 -9.68 1.38
CA TYR A 202 11.82 -8.61 1.64
C TYR A 202 12.46 -8.13 0.32
N PRO A 203 12.66 -6.82 0.09
CA PRO A 203 13.14 -6.31 -1.20
C PRO A 203 14.57 -6.80 -1.52
N ARG A 204 14.74 -7.53 -2.63
CA ARG A 204 16.04 -8.06 -3.06
C ARG A 204 17.06 -6.95 -3.39
N TYR A 205 16.56 -5.78 -3.74
CA TYR A 205 17.37 -4.61 -4.12
C TYR A 205 17.70 -3.69 -2.95
N ALA A 206 17.28 -4.03 -1.72
CA ALA A 206 17.70 -3.30 -0.52
C ALA A 206 19.23 -3.28 -0.43
N PRO A 207 19.88 -2.10 -0.43
CA PRO A 207 21.34 -2.00 -0.45
C PRO A 207 21.95 -2.30 0.92
N SER A 208 23.26 -2.57 0.91
CA SER A 208 24.05 -2.54 2.16
C SER A 208 23.88 -1.18 2.83
N GLY A 209 23.71 -1.17 4.16
CA GLY A 209 23.40 0.03 4.94
C GLY A 209 21.91 0.15 5.29
N THR A 210 21.01 -0.57 4.62
CA THR A 210 19.58 -0.60 5.00
C THR A 210 19.43 -0.99 6.46
N PRO A 211 18.70 -0.18 7.27
CA PRO A 211 18.63 -0.39 8.71
C PRO A 211 17.78 -1.61 9.08
N VAL A 212 18.19 -2.26 10.16
CA VAL A 212 17.45 -3.29 10.90
C VAL A 212 17.67 -3.07 12.40
N LEU A 213 16.91 -3.75 13.25
CA LEU A 213 17.20 -3.77 14.69
C LEU A 213 17.54 -5.18 15.14
N VAL A 214 18.63 -5.31 15.89
CA VAL A 214 19.00 -6.54 16.63
C VAL A 214 18.78 -6.27 18.10
N ASN A 215 17.92 -7.04 18.78
CA ASN A 215 17.52 -6.79 20.17
C ASN A 215 17.11 -5.33 20.43
N GLY A 216 16.39 -4.70 19.47
CA GLY A 216 15.95 -3.32 19.55
C GLY A 216 17.02 -2.26 19.26
N LYS A 217 18.27 -2.63 19.01
CA LYS A 217 19.39 -1.72 18.67
C LYS A 217 19.68 -1.72 17.18
N ARG A 218 19.98 -0.56 16.59
CA ARG A 218 20.25 -0.43 15.16
C ARG A 218 21.47 -1.23 14.71
N ALA A 219 21.28 -1.97 13.64
CA ALA A 219 22.28 -2.62 12.81
C ALA A 219 21.95 -2.33 11.34
N VAL A 220 22.76 -2.84 10.41
CA VAL A 220 22.55 -2.61 8.98
C VAL A 220 22.74 -3.90 8.18
N LEU A 221 22.05 -4.00 7.05
CA LEU A 221 22.30 -5.03 6.05
C LEU A 221 23.71 -4.92 5.46
N VAL A 222 24.30 -6.06 5.14
CA VAL A 222 25.55 -6.17 4.38
C VAL A 222 25.40 -7.22 3.29
N GLY A 223 25.83 -6.89 2.09
CA GLY A 223 25.61 -7.71 0.91
C GLY A 223 24.16 -7.69 0.41
N ARG A 224 23.88 -8.44 -0.64
CA ARG A 224 22.54 -8.53 -1.24
C ARG A 224 21.69 -9.56 -0.52
N PRO A 225 20.39 -9.28 -0.34
CA PRO A 225 19.42 -10.26 0.13
C PRO A 225 19.45 -11.55 -0.71
N SER A 226 19.49 -12.71 -0.03
CA SER A 226 19.27 -14.02 -0.63
C SER A 226 17.79 -14.40 -0.62
N MET A 227 17.44 -15.57 -1.17
CA MET A 227 16.04 -16.01 -1.23
C MET A 227 15.41 -16.10 0.16
N ASP A 228 16.11 -16.75 1.10
CA ASP A 228 15.59 -17.08 2.43
C ASP A 228 16.44 -16.49 3.58
N MET A 229 17.49 -15.72 3.26
CA MET A 229 18.45 -15.22 4.25
C MET A 229 18.96 -13.82 3.93
N LEU A 230 19.31 -13.09 4.98
CA LEU A 230 19.94 -11.78 4.94
C LEU A 230 21.19 -11.78 5.83
N SER A 231 22.17 -10.98 5.43
CA SER A 231 23.38 -10.76 6.26
C SER A 231 23.34 -9.36 6.87
N ILE A 232 23.73 -9.25 8.15
CA ILE A 232 23.74 -7.98 8.90
C ILE A 232 25.07 -7.77 9.61
N ASP A 233 25.50 -6.51 9.70
CA ASP A 233 26.70 -6.10 10.44
C ASP A 233 26.40 -6.12 11.95
N LEU A 234 27.15 -6.93 12.72
CA LEU A 234 27.03 -7.03 14.17
C LEU A 234 28.11 -6.25 14.93
N ARG A 235 28.81 -5.32 14.29
CA ARG A 235 29.91 -4.57 14.91
C ARG A 235 29.50 -3.86 16.20
N GLY A 236 28.34 -3.28 16.29
CA GLY A 236 27.81 -2.64 17.51
C GLY A 236 27.07 -3.58 18.47
N HIS A 237 27.15 -4.91 18.26
CA HIS A 237 26.33 -5.90 18.96
C HIS A 237 27.18 -7.06 19.53
N PRO A 238 28.08 -6.80 20.50
CA PRO A 238 28.99 -7.83 21.04
C PRO A 238 28.23 -8.99 21.72
N GLU A 239 27.07 -8.71 22.31
CA GLU A 239 26.23 -9.69 23.03
C GLU A 239 25.29 -10.48 22.10
N ALA A 240 25.27 -10.17 20.80
CA ALA A 240 24.36 -10.84 19.87
C ALA A 240 24.67 -12.32 19.77
N LYS A 241 23.65 -13.17 19.80
CA LYS A 241 23.71 -14.64 19.74
C LYS A 241 22.64 -15.19 18.78
N ILE A 242 22.83 -16.43 18.37
CA ILE A 242 21.83 -17.16 17.58
C ILE A 242 20.53 -17.24 18.36
N GLY A 243 19.42 -16.99 17.67
CA GLY A 243 18.08 -16.89 18.23
C GLY A 243 17.66 -15.47 18.60
N ASP A 244 18.56 -14.49 18.64
CA ASP A 244 18.20 -13.09 18.93
C ASP A 244 17.27 -12.52 17.87
N PRO A 245 16.23 -11.75 18.29
CA PRO A 245 15.26 -11.18 17.37
C PRO A 245 15.86 -10.06 16.52
N VAL A 246 15.49 -10.08 15.24
CA VAL A 246 15.82 -9.03 14.27
C VAL A 246 14.52 -8.42 13.76
N THR A 247 14.36 -7.09 13.90
CA THR A 247 13.24 -6.34 13.37
C THR A 247 13.66 -5.64 12.08
N PHE A 248 12.88 -5.83 11.01
CA PHE A 248 13.12 -5.26 9.70
C PHE A 248 12.32 -3.98 9.48
N TRP A 249 11.16 -3.86 10.10
CA TRP A 249 10.35 -2.65 10.28
C TRP A 249 9.25 -2.85 11.31
N GLY A 250 8.58 -1.77 11.68
CA GLY A 250 7.49 -1.72 12.66
C GLY A 250 7.92 -1.02 13.93
N GLU A 251 7.73 -1.67 15.08
CA GLU A 251 8.10 -1.08 16.35
C GLU A 251 9.59 -0.76 16.45
N GLY A 252 9.91 0.52 16.66
CA GLY A 252 11.28 1.03 16.77
C GLY A 252 12.01 1.29 15.45
N LEU A 253 11.45 0.86 14.30
CA LEU A 253 12.01 1.09 12.97
C LEU A 253 10.89 1.38 11.97
N ALA A 254 10.79 2.62 11.53
CA ALA A 254 9.75 3.04 10.59
C ALA A 254 9.85 2.31 9.25
N LEU A 255 8.71 1.80 8.77
CA LEU A 255 8.63 1.14 7.45
C LEU A 255 9.00 2.11 6.32
N GLU A 256 8.64 3.38 6.46
CA GLU A 256 8.96 4.46 5.53
C GLU A 256 10.46 4.67 5.39
N GLU A 257 11.22 4.52 6.48
CA GLU A 257 12.68 4.59 6.43
C GLU A 257 13.26 3.44 5.60
N VAL A 258 12.79 2.23 5.85
CA VAL A 258 13.24 1.03 5.10
C VAL A 258 12.83 1.13 3.62
N ALA A 259 11.63 1.63 3.33
CA ALA A 259 11.17 1.84 1.96
C ALA A 259 12.07 2.84 1.21
N ARG A 260 12.44 3.96 1.84
CA ARG A 260 13.38 4.93 1.25
C ARG A 260 14.75 4.31 0.95
N TRP A 261 15.29 3.53 1.87
CA TRP A 261 16.56 2.81 1.66
C TRP A 261 16.47 1.81 0.51
N ALA A 262 15.38 1.09 0.41
CA ALA A 262 15.14 0.13 -0.66
C ALA A 262 14.74 0.78 -2.00
N GLY A 263 14.59 2.11 -2.08
CA GLY A 263 14.18 2.80 -3.32
C GLY A 263 12.75 2.47 -3.75
N THR A 264 11.85 2.20 -2.80
CA THR A 264 10.46 1.86 -3.04
C THR A 264 9.50 2.61 -2.10
N ILE A 265 8.23 2.24 -2.14
CA ILE A 265 7.17 2.83 -1.33
C ILE A 265 6.66 1.84 -0.27
N PRO A 266 6.15 2.33 0.86
CA PRO A 266 5.60 1.47 1.92
C PRO A 266 4.55 0.45 1.46
N TYR A 267 3.72 0.82 0.47
CA TYR A 267 2.71 -0.07 -0.11
C TYR A 267 3.32 -1.36 -0.67
N GLU A 268 4.44 -1.27 -1.41
CA GLU A 268 5.09 -2.45 -1.99
C GLU A 268 5.62 -3.38 -0.92
N LEU A 269 6.24 -2.82 0.13
CA LEU A 269 6.76 -3.62 1.26
C LEU A 269 5.64 -4.37 2.00
N LEU A 270 4.51 -3.72 2.22
CA LEU A 270 3.34 -4.35 2.86
C LEU A 270 2.73 -5.46 1.98
N CYS A 271 2.57 -5.20 0.68
CA CYS A 271 2.02 -6.17 -0.27
C CYS A 271 2.94 -7.37 -0.49
N GLY A 272 4.26 -7.16 -0.42
CA GLY A 272 5.26 -8.22 -0.61
C GLY A 272 5.16 -9.37 0.40
N LEU A 273 4.59 -9.10 1.59
CA LEU A 273 4.49 -10.07 2.68
C LEU A 273 3.28 -11.03 2.59
N ALA A 274 2.53 -11.05 1.51
CA ALA A 274 1.32 -11.85 1.37
C ALA A 274 1.50 -13.36 1.61
N ARG A 275 2.74 -13.87 1.52
CA ARG A 275 3.07 -15.28 1.78
C ARG A 275 3.34 -15.60 3.25
N LEU A 276 3.60 -14.59 4.07
CA LEU A 276 3.89 -14.78 5.49
C LEU A 276 2.60 -14.95 6.28
N ARG A 277 2.66 -15.79 7.32
CA ARG A 277 1.55 -15.92 8.27
C ARG A 277 1.64 -14.82 9.31
N ALA A 278 0.62 -13.98 9.38
CA ALA A 278 0.49 -12.99 10.43
C ALA A 278 0.24 -13.68 11.79
N ARG A 279 0.94 -13.23 12.83
CA ARG A 279 0.63 -13.53 14.22
C ARG A 279 0.00 -12.30 14.85
N TYR A 280 -1.25 -12.42 15.24
CA TYR A 280 -1.94 -11.36 15.96
C TYR A 280 -1.54 -11.40 17.43
N LEU A 281 -1.19 -10.24 17.97
CA LEU A 281 -0.86 -10.07 19.39
C LEU A 281 -1.91 -9.15 20.00
N ASP A 282 -2.65 -9.64 20.99
CA ASP A 282 -3.48 -8.78 21.81
C ASP A 282 -2.54 -7.87 22.63
N LYS A 283 -2.74 -6.57 22.58
CA LYS A 283 -2.09 -5.68 23.54
C LYS A 283 -2.80 -5.91 24.87
N ALA A 284 -2.06 -6.43 25.84
CA ALA A 284 -2.51 -6.52 27.23
C ALA A 284 -2.73 -5.11 27.81
#